data_33df54c5b83a9a92d5152454c10619b1
#
_entry.id   33df54c5b83a9a92d5152454c10619b1
#
_cell.length_a   1.000
_cell.length_b   1.000
_cell.length_c   1.000
_cell.angle_alpha   90.00
_cell.angle_beta   90.00
_cell.angle_gamma   90.00
#
_symmetry.space_group_name_H-M   'P 1'
#
loop_
_entity.id
_entity.type
_entity.pdbx_description
1 polymer ?
#
loop_
_entity_poly.entity_id
_entity_poly.type
_entity_poly.pdbx_seq_one_letter_code
_entity_poly.pdbx_strand_id
1 'polypeptide(L)'
;LAAALKEANRDLPRYQEEVSALRDMLQRELSGIEGAHVLGEHAPRIAGTLGMCFEGVDRQALVAALDRRGVCAAGGSACESGATHPSPVLTAMDIAPELARGQLRMSLSIDTTAEEIAAAAQTIKDTVAHLRALA
;
A
#
# COMPACT_ATOMS: atom_id res chain seq x y z
N LEU A 1 4.89 5.48 27.61
CA LEU A 1 5.72 5.84 26.45
C LEU A 1 7.11 5.19 26.51
N ALA A 2 7.89 5.38 27.60
CA ALA A 2 9.25 4.83 27.73
C ALA A 2 9.32 3.30 27.59
N ALA A 3 8.39 2.56 28.19
CA ALA A 3 8.31 1.09 28.05
C ALA A 3 8.09 0.67 26.60
N ALA A 4 7.12 1.27 25.91
CA ALA A 4 6.84 0.98 24.51
C ALA A 4 8.03 1.30 23.58
N LEU A 5 8.74 2.42 23.83
CA LEU A 5 9.93 2.77 23.09
C LEU A 5 11.07 1.76 23.28
N LYS A 6 11.24 1.27 24.50
CA LYS A 6 12.25 0.24 24.80
C LYS A 6 11.97 -1.07 24.07
N GLU A 7 10.70 -1.49 24.02
CA GLU A 7 10.29 -2.68 23.28
C GLU A 7 10.47 -2.49 21.77
N ALA A 8 10.01 -1.37 21.23
CA ALA A 8 10.18 -1.05 19.81
C ALA A 8 11.66 -1.05 19.38
N ASN A 9 12.55 -0.48 20.20
CA ASN A 9 13.99 -0.48 19.90
C ASN A 9 14.59 -1.89 19.97
N ARG A 10 14.14 -2.73 20.91
CA ARG A 10 14.60 -4.13 21.00
C ARG A 10 14.20 -4.93 19.76
N ASP A 11 13.00 -4.73 19.27
CA ASP A 11 12.42 -5.52 18.19
C ASP A 11 12.72 -4.92 16.81
N LEU A 12 13.33 -3.73 16.75
CA LEU A 12 13.61 -3.02 15.50
C LEU A 12 14.41 -3.82 14.46
N PRO A 13 15.51 -4.54 14.79
CA PRO A 13 16.23 -5.33 13.81
C PRO A 13 15.37 -6.44 13.19
N ARG A 14 14.62 -7.15 14.01
CA ARG A 14 13.69 -8.18 13.59
C ARG A 14 12.58 -7.58 12.70
N TYR A 15 12.00 -6.46 13.13
CA TYR A 15 11.00 -5.73 12.35
C TYR A 15 11.55 -5.35 10.96
N GLN A 16 12.76 -4.80 10.90
CA GLN A 16 13.38 -4.42 9.65
C GLN A 16 13.58 -5.61 8.70
N GLU A 17 14.00 -6.76 9.20
CA GLU A 17 14.26 -7.94 8.40
C GLU A 17 12.96 -8.64 7.97
N GLU A 18 12.12 -9.06 8.93
CA GLU A 18 10.93 -9.87 8.68
C GLU A 18 9.85 -9.08 7.92
N VAL A 19 9.57 -7.85 8.37
CA VAL A 19 8.50 -7.04 7.76
C VAL A 19 8.89 -6.52 6.39
N SER A 20 10.18 -6.22 6.14
CA SER A 20 10.62 -5.87 4.79
C SER A 20 10.49 -7.04 3.82
N ALA A 21 10.76 -8.27 4.26
CA ALA A 21 10.58 -9.46 3.43
C ALA A 21 9.11 -9.66 3.03
N LEU A 22 8.18 -9.45 3.96
CA LEU A 22 6.74 -9.52 3.70
C LEU A 22 6.27 -8.38 2.77
N ARG A 23 6.77 -7.15 2.97
CA ARG A 23 6.52 -6.03 2.06
C ARG A 23 7.01 -6.35 0.64
N ASP A 24 8.19 -6.90 0.50
CA ASP A 24 8.76 -7.24 -0.79
C ASP A 24 8.01 -8.41 -1.45
N MET A 25 7.49 -9.36 -0.67
CA MET A 25 6.58 -10.40 -1.16
C MET A 25 5.31 -9.77 -1.73
N LEU A 26 4.65 -8.88 -0.98
CA LEU A 26 3.46 -8.17 -1.44
C LEU A 26 3.75 -7.34 -2.70
N GLN A 27 4.87 -6.63 -2.74
CA GLN A 27 5.29 -5.86 -3.91
C GLN A 27 5.44 -6.75 -5.14
N ARG A 28 6.13 -7.89 -5.05
CA ARG A 28 6.30 -8.83 -6.18
C ARG A 28 4.96 -9.32 -6.71
N GLU A 29 4.06 -9.71 -5.80
CA GLU A 29 2.72 -10.18 -6.18
C GLU A 29 1.91 -9.11 -6.91
N LEU A 30 1.94 -7.87 -6.44
CA LEU A 30 1.15 -6.78 -7.02
C LEU A 30 1.80 -6.16 -8.25
N SER A 31 3.11 -6.24 -8.41
CA SER A 31 3.83 -5.77 -9.62
C SER A 31 3.48 -6.59 -10.86
N GLY A 32 2.88 -7.77 -10.71
CA GLY A 32 2.33 -8.55 -11.82
C GLY A 32 1.01 -8.00 -12.40
N ILE A 33 0.40 -7.00 -11.77
CA ILE A 33 -0.80 -6.34 -12.29
C ILE A 33 -0.35 -5.35 -13.37
N GLU A 34 -0.91 -5.44 -14.57
CA GLU A 34 -0.65 -4.47 -15.65
C GLU A 34 -0.99 -3.04 -15.18
N GLY A 35 -0.13 -2.06 -15.46
CA GLY A 35 -0.30 -0.67 -15.01
C GLY A 35 -0.19 -0.48 -13.48
N ALA A 36 0.47 -1.39 -12.77
CA ALA A 36 0.84 -1.21 -11.38
C ALA A 36 2.23 -0.57 -11.28
N HIS A 37 2.35 0.47 -10.45
CA HIS A 37 3.58 1.24 -10.26
C HIS A 37 3.93 1.31 -8.78
N VAL A 38 5.16 0.94 -8.42
CA VAL A 38 5.68 1.01 -7.05
C VAL A 38 6.20 2.41 -6.77
N LEU A 39 5.74 3.02 -5.68
CA LEU A 39 6.19 4.34 -5.25
C LEU A 39 7.51 4.24 -4.48
N GLY A 40 8.52 5.01 -4.92
CA GLY A 40 9.83 5.05 -4.27
C GLY A 40 10.61 3.73 -4.34
N GLU A 41 10.46 2.95 -5.40
CA GLU A 41 11.09 1.63 -5.55
C GLU A 41 12.61 1.66 -5.40
N HIS A 42 13.25 2.70 -5.95
CA HIS A 42 14.72 2.86 -5.94
C HIS A 42 15.25 3.71 -4.77
N ALA A 43 14.37 4.13 -3.86
CA ALA A 43 14.73 4.92 -2.69
C ALA A 43 14.81 4.06 -1.42
N PRO A 44 15.57 4.47 -0.40
CA PRO A 44 15.47 3.87 0.93
C PRO A 44 14.04 3.98 1.47
N ARG A 45 13.47 2.87 1.91
CA ARG A 45 12.09 2.79 2.40
C ARG A 45 12.04 2.18 3.79
N ILE A 46 11.07 2.60 4.60
CA ILE A 46 10.76 1.92 5.86
C ILE A 46 10.23 0.51 5.60
N ALA A 47 10.52 -0.42 6.50
CA ALA A 47 10.23 -1.84 6.31
C ALA A 47 8.74 -2.13 6.04
N GLY A 48 7.86 -1.56 6.85
CA GLY A 48 6.44 -1.94 6.88
C GLY A 48 5.51 -1.12 5.99
N THR A 49 6.01 -0.33 5.01
CA THR A 49 5.11 0.46 4.17
C THR A 49 5.37 0.21 2.69
N LEU A 50 4.33 -0.14 1.97
CA LEU A 50 4.29 -0.25 0.52
C LEU A 50 3.30 0.75 -0.05
N GLY A 51 3.77 1.68 -0.89
CA GLY A 51 2.95 2.57 -1.69
C GLY A 51 2.95 2.09 -3.14
N MET A 52 1.76 2.02 -3.73
CA MET A 52 1.60 1.69 -5.16
C MET A 52 0.53 2.56 -5.79
N CYS A 53 0.58 2.69 -7.11
CA CYS A 53 -0.49 3.27 -7.92
C CYS A 53 -0.96 2.24 -8.94
N PHE A 54 -2.26 2.21 -9.21
CA PHE A 54 -2.88 1.33 -10.20
C PHE A 54 -3.60 2.17 -11.25
N GLU A 55 -3.17 2.09 -12.51
CA GLU A 55 -3.79 2.79 -13.63
C GLU A 55 -5.26 2.37 -13.81
N GLY A 56 -6.11 3.33 -14.18
CA GLY A 56 -7.51 3.07 -14.47
C GLY A 56 -8.38 2.73 -13.26
N VAL A 57 -7.92 3.03 -12.05
CA VAL A 57 -8.65 2.76 -10.80
C VAL A 57 -8.75 4.04 -9.98
N ASP A 58 -9.93 4.29 -9.40
CA ASP A 58 -10.11 5.35 -8.41
C ASP A 58 -9.76 4.85 -7.01
N ARG A 59 -8.92 5.61 -6.27
CA ARG A 59 -8.44 5.24 -4.93
C ARG A 59 -9.56 5.07 -3.90
N GLN A 60 -10.64 5.88 -3.99
CA GLN A 60 -11.73 5.82 -3.01
C GLN A 60 -12.54 4.56 -3.23
N ALA A 61 -12.85 4.26 -4.50
CA ALA A 61 -13.51 3.03 -4.89
C ALA A 61 -12.69 1.79 -4.50
N LEU A 62 -11.37 1.84 -4.72
CA LEU A 62 -10.44 0.76 -4.39
C LEU A 62 -10.41 0.50 -2.88
N VAL A 63 -10.17 1.53 -2.07
CA VAL A 63 -10.13 1.41 -0.60
C VAL A 63 -11.46 0.89 -0.05
N ALA A 64 -12.60 1.45 -0.50
CA ALA A 64 -13.91 1.02 -0.04
C ALA A 64 -14.24 -0.43 -0.46
N ALA A 65 -13.79 -0.87 -1.62
CA ALA A 65 -13.99 -2.24 -2.07
C ALA A 65 -13.10 -3.24 -1.32
N LEU A 66 -11.87 -2.85 -0.98
CA LEU A 66 -10.94 -3.65 -0.19
C LEU A 66 -11.41 -3.79 1.26
N ASP A 67 -11.87 -2.70 1.89
CA ASP A 67 -12.40 -2.70 3.25
C ASP A 67 -13.55 -3.70 3.41
N ARG A 68 -14.51 -3.72 2.47
CA ARG A 68 -15.61 -4.71 2.44
C ARG A 68 -15.14 -6.16 2.30
N ARG A 69 -13.91 -6.38 1.85
CA ARG A 69 -13.28 -7.70 1.69
C ARG A 69 -12.28 -8.01 2.80
N GLY A 70 -12.23 -7.18 3.86
CA GLY A 70 -11.37 -7.36 5.02
C GLY A 70 -9.91 -6.94 4.83
N VAL A 71 -9.60 -6.18 3.77
CA VAL A 71 -8.26 -5.64 3.55
C VAL A 71 -8.24 -4.15 3.85
N CYS A 72 -7.61 -3.78 4.97
CA CYS A 72 -7.45 -2.39 5.40
C CYS A 72 -6.25 -1.75 4.70
N ALA A 73 -6.50 -0.72 3.90
CA ALA A 73 -5.49 0.07 3.22
C ALA A 73 -5.90 1.54 3.15
N ALA A 74 -5.00 2.43 2.75
CA ALA A 74 -5.28 3.85 2.67
C ALA A 74 -4.98 4.41 1.27
N GLY A 75 -5.83 5.30 0.79
CA GLY A 75 -5.69 5.98 -0.51
C GLY A 75 -4.90 7.30 -0.43
N GLY A 76 -4.00 7.47 0.55
CA GLY A 76 -3.25 8.71 0.76
C GLY A 76 -3.20 9.10 2.24
N SER A 77 -3.08 10.42 2.54
CA SER A 77 -3.16 10.91 3.91
C SER A 77 -4.59 10.85 4.43
N ALA A 78 -4.76 10.50 5.70
CA ALA A 78 -6.08 10.39 6.35
C ALA A 78 -6.88 11.71 6.32
N CYS A 79 -6.20 12.86 6.27
CA CYS A 79 -6.81 14.19 6.24
C CYS A 79 -7.37 14.57 4.86
N GLU A 80 -7.08 13.80 3.81
CA GLU A 80 -7.50 14.06 2.43
C GLU A 80 -8.61 13.09 1.95
N SER A 81 -9.30 12.42 2.87
CA SER A 81 -10.49 11.62 2.55
C SER A 81 -11.60 12.54 2.03
N GLY A 82 -11.70 12.69 0.71
CA GLY A 82 -12.62 13.63 0.03
C GLY A 82 -11.93 14.74 -0.77
N ALA A 83 -10.61 14.91 -0.69
CA ALA A 83 -9.89 15.87 -1.52
C ALA A 83 -9.84 15.39 -2.97
N THR A 84 -10.27 16.29 -3.88
CA THR A 84 -10.20 16.08 -5.34
C THR A 84 -8.79 16.28 -5.89
N HIS A 85 -7.85 16.77 -5.08
CA HIS A 85 -6.48 17.09 -5.49
C HIS A 85 -5.53 15.92 -5.22
N PRO A 86 -4.50 15.75 -6.06
CA PRO A 86 -3.43 14.78 -5.81
C PRO A 86 -2.73 15.05 -4.48
N SER A 87 -2.24 13.99 -3.83
CA SER A 87 -1.41 14.13 -2.61
C SER A 87 -0.20 15.02 -2.88
N PRO A 88 0.09 16.03 -2.03
CA PRO A 88 1.31 16.84 -2.15
C PRO A 88 2.60 16.01 -2.21
N VAL A 89 2.60 14.85 -1.55
CA VAL A 89 3.73 13.91 -1.59
C VAL A 89 3.90 13.34 -3.01
N LEU A 90 2.82 12.88 -3.65
CA LEU A 90 2.90 12.35 -5.01
C LEU A 90 3.27 13.42 -6.03
N THR A 91 2.79 14.64 -5.84
CA THR A 91 3.18 15.80 -6.66
C THR A 91 4.69 16.07 -6.53
N ALA A 92 5.22 16.05 -5.30
CA ALA A 92 6.65 16.23 -5.06
C ALA A 92 7.53 15.06 -5.57
N MET A 93 6.93 13.89 -5.82
CA MET A 93 7.56 12.73 -6.45
C MET A 93 7.40 12.73 -7.98
N ASP A 94 6.86 13.80 -8.59
CA ASP A 94 6.56 13.90 -10.02
C ASP A 94 5.66 12.78 -10.56
N ILE A 95 4.76 12.25 -9.72
CA ILE A 95 3.78 11.26 -10.15
C ILE A 95 2.65 11.95 -10.91
N ALA A 96 2.39 11.49 -12.14
CA ALA A 96 1.33 12.04 -12.97
C ALA A 96 -0.04 11.98 -12.23
N PRO A 97 -0.86 13.04 -12.34
CA PRO A 97 -2.14 13.12 -11.63
C PRO A 97 -3.08 11.95 -11.91
N GLU A 98 -3.09 11.45 -13.15
CA GLU A 98 -3.90 10.31 -13.58
C GLU A 98 -3.49 9.03 -12.84
N LEU A 99 -2.19 8.81 -12.70
CA LEU A 99 -1.64 7.66 -11.96
C LEU A 99 -1.88 7.82 -10.45
N ALA A 100 -1.72 9.03 -9.92
CA ALA A 100 -1.96 9.34 -8.51
C ALA A 100 -3.40 9.06 -8.04
N ARG A 101 -4.38 9.04 -8.97
CA ARG A 101 -5.77 8.67 -8.67
C ARG A 101 -5.92 7.24 -8.18
N GLY A 102 -5.05 6.34 -8.62
CA GLY A 102 -5.04 4.93 -8.23
C GLY A 102 -4.11 4.61 -7.06
N GLN A 103 -3.74 5.60 -6.25
CA GLN A 103 -2.83 5.40 -5.12
C GLN A 103 -3.43 4.47 -4.05
N LEU A 104 -2.62 3.52 -3.62
CA LEU A 104 -2.88 2.66 -2.46
C LEU A 104 -1.65 2.59 -1.58
N ARG A 105 -1.82 2.83 -0.27
CA ARG A 105 -0.77 2.65 0.74
C ARG A 105 -1.16 1.51 1.66
N MET A 106 -0.28 0.54 1.76
CA MET A 106 -0.42 -0.63 2.61
C MET A 106 0.62 -0.57 3.73
N SER A 107 0.21 -0.88 4.95
CA SER A 107 1.08 -0.87 6.13
C SER A 107 1.04 -2.25 6.80
N LEU A 108 2.22 -2.80 7.04
CA LEU A 108 2.43 -4.10 7.64
C LEU A 108 2.97 -3.95 9.06
N SER A 109 2.64 -4.89 9.94
CA SER A 109 3.16 -4.96 11.31
C SER A 109 4.06 -6.17 11.51
N ILE A 110 4.66 -6.26 12.69
CA ILE A 110 5.45 -7.43 13.11
C ILE A 110 4.59 -8.71 13.22
N ASP A 111 3.27 -8.55 13.38
CA ASP A 111 2.32 -9.65 13.53
C ASP A 111 1.73 -10.08 12.18
N THR A 112 2.06 -9.39 11.07
CA THR A 112 1.60 -9.76 9.74
C THR A 112 2.23 -11.07 9.29
N THR A 113 1.42 -11.97 8.73
CA THR A 113 1.88 -13.29 8.26
C THR A 113 1.98 -13.36 6.73
N ALA A 114 2.74 -14.34 6.23
CA ALA A 114 2.86 -14.57 4.79
C ALA A 114 1.53 -15.00 4.16
N GLU A 115 0.69 -15.72 4.90
CA GLU A 115 -0.64 -16.14 4.49
C GLU A 115 -1.57 -14.93 4.32
N GLU A 116 -1.53 -13.99 5.25
CA GLU A 116 -2.28 -12.73 5.14
C GLU A 116 -1.81 -11.90 3.95
N ILE A 117 -0.51 -11.84 3.69
CA ILE A 117 0.05 -11.16 2.50
C ILE A 117 -0.46 -11.81 1.20
N ALA A 118 -0.44 -13.14 1.11
CA ALA A 118 -0.93 -13.85 -0.07
C ALA A 118 -2.44 -13.61 -0.29
N ALA A 119 -3.24 -13.67 0.76
CA ALA A 119 -4.68 -13.41 0.71
C ALA A 119 -4.98 -11.95 0.33
N ALA A 120 -4.27 -10.99 0.92
CA ALA A 120 -4.41 -9.57 0.60
C ALA A 120 -4.01 -9.28 -0.86
N ALA A 121 -2.90 -9.85 -1.33
CA ALA A 121 -2.46 -9.69 -2.70
C ALA A 121 -3.51 -10.18 -3.70
N GLN A 122 -4.09 -11.37 -3.47
CA GLN A 122 -5.14 -11.91 -4.33
C GLN A 122 -6.38 -11.03 -4.30
N THR A 123 -6.80 -10.59 -3.12
CA THR A 123 -7.96 -9.69 -2.96
C THR A 123 -7.76 -8.36 -3.70
N ILE A 124 -6.55 -7.80 -3.66
CA ILE A 124 -6.21 -6.56 -4.37
C ILE A 124 -6.25 -6.79 -5.89
N LYS A 125 -5.65 -7.88 -6.39
CA LYS A 125 -5.68 -8.26 -7.82
C LYS A 125 -7.12 -8.34 -8.35
N ASP A 126 -7.97 -9.07 -7.65
CA ASP A 126 -9.38 -9.27 -8.03
C ASP A 126 -10.16 -7.95 -7.98
N THR A 127 -9.88 -7.10 -6.99
CA THR A 127 -10.55 -5.82 -6.82
C THR A 127 -10.17 -4.83 -7.93
N VAL A 128 -8.87 -4.74 -8.26
CA VAL A 128 -8.38 -3.89 -9.35
C VAL A 128 -8.98 -4.34 -10.68
N ALA A 129 -8.97 -5.64 -10.98
CA ALA A 129 -9.58 -6.18 -12.19
C ALA A 129 -11.08 -5.89 -12.27
N HIS A 130 -11.81 -6.06 -11.17
CA HIS A 130 -13.23 -5.77 -11.09
C HIS A 130 -13.54 -4.29 -11.33
N LEU A 131 -12.83 -3.38 -10.69
CA LEU A 131 -13.06 -1.93 -10.84
C LEU A 131 -12.75 -1.45 -12.26
N ARG A 132 -11.71 -1.97 -12.91
CA ARG A 132 -11.40 -1.67 -14.32
C ARG A 132 -12.48 -2.16 -15.29
N ALA A 133 -13.12 -3.29 -14.98
CA ALA A 133 -14.21 -3.81 -15.79
C ALA A 133 -15.51 -2.99 -15.67
N LEU A 134 -15.62 -2.12 -14.67
CA LEU A 134 -16.78 -1.22 -14.45
C LEU A 134 -16.57 0.19 -15.00
N ALA A 135 -15.31 0.54 -15.38
CA ALA A 135 -14.94 1.88 -15.87
C ALA A 135 -15.12 1.97 -17.39
#